data_a679922fd230506c19a7cb66d0f8051a
#
_entry.id   a679922fd230506c19a7cb66d0f8051a
#
_cell.length_a   1.000
_cell.length_b   1.000
_cell.length_c   1.000
_cell.angle_alpha   90.00
_cell.angle_beta   90.00
_cell.angle_gamma   90.00
#
_symmetry.space_group_name_H-M   'P 1'
#
loop_
_entity.id
_entity.type
_entity.pdbx_description
1 polymer ?
#
loop_
_entity_poly.entity_id
_entity_poly.type
_entity_poly.pdbx_seq_one_letter_code
_entity_poly.pdbx_strand_id
1 'polypeptide(L)'
;MCSSDLLFFSRVAEHCHAAYEALVAEAGLSIPAYFGGSSWKAPIVRWEVDYRAPCRLGERLAITVTSLERGRSSLTLLFEVQGPDGTLRSRAKMIAVFVEGEPLTAIAVPDEVAAAFDRLVGDR
;
A
#
# COMPACT_ATOMS: atom_id res chain seq x y z
N MET A 1 -4.85 6.48 -26.22
CA MET A 1 -4.55 5.47 -25.20
C MET A 1 -5.54 4.34 -25.33
N CYS A 2 -5.10 3.12 -25.35
CA CYS A 2 -6.02 2.01 -25.48
C CYS A 2 -6.60 1.61 -24.10
N SER A 3 -7.76 0.98 -24.12
CA SER A 3 -8.47 0.58 -22.90
C SER A 3 -7.67 -0.40 -22.03
N SER A 4 -6.73 -1.15 -22.62
CA SER A 4 -5.89 -2.08 -21.87
C SER A 4 -4.93 -1.37 -20.93
N ASP A 5 -4.50 -0.15 -21.26
CA ASP A 5 -3.62 0.65 -20.39
C ASP A 5 -4.37 1.10 -19.14
N LEU A 6 -5.65 1.49 -19.30
CA LEU A 6 -6.50 1.88 -18.17
C LEU A 6 -6.78 0.68 -17.27
N LEU A 7 -7.06 -0.48 -17.86
CA LEU A 7 -7.28 -1.71 -17.10
C LEU A 7 -6.04 -2.10 -16.30
N PHE A 8 -4.87 -1.96 -16.91
CA PHE A 8 -3.62 -2.24 -16.24
C PHE A 8 -3.40 -1.30 -15.04
N PHE A 9 -3.66 -0.01 -15.23
CA PHE A 9 -3.51 0.97 -14.16
C PHE A 9 -4.39 0.60 -12.95
N SER A 10 -5.67 0.29 -13.20
CA SER A 10 -6.59 -0.12 -12.13
C SER A 10 -6.12 -1.38 -11.42
N ARG A 11 -5.61 -2.35 -12.17
CA ARG A 11 -5.14 -3.62 -11.61
C ARG A 11 -3.90 -3.44 -10.74
N VAL A 12 -2.99 -2.56 -11.14
CA VAL A 12 -1.81 -2.28 -10.32
C VAL A 12 -2.23 -1.73 -8.97
N ALA A 13 -3.15 -0.77 -8.96
CA ALA A 13 -3.65 -0.20 -7.71
C ALA A 13 -4.32 -1.27 -6.83
N GLU A 14 -5.14 -2.13 -7.41
CA GLU A 14 -5.81 -3.23 -6.68
C GLU A 14 -4.79 -4.20 -6.10
N HIS A 15 -3.79 -4.60 -6.87
CA HIS A 15 -2.77 -5.53 -6.42
C HIS A 15 -1.89 -4.93 -5.32
N CYS A 16 -1.55 -3.65 -5.43
CA CYS A 16 -0.80 -2.97 -4.39
C CYS A 16 -1.62 -2.85 -3.10
N HIS A 17 -2.92 -2.59 -3.22
CA HIS A 17 -3.81 -2.55 -2.07
C HIS A 17 -3.89 -3.93 -1.40
N ALA A 18 -3.98 -5.00 -2.19
CA ALA A 18 -3.97 -6.36 -1.67
C ALA A 18 -2.66 -6.68 -0.95
N ALA A 19 -1.53 -6.20 -1.47
CA ALA A 19 -0.23 -6.35 -0.81
C ALA A 19 -0.18 -5.57 0.51
N TYR A 20 -0.81 -4.41 0.57
CA TYR A 20 -0.94 -3.62 1.79
C TYR A 20 -1.78 -4.38 2.83
N GLU A 21 -2.92 -4.95 2.42
CA GLU A 21 -3.74 -5.77 3.32
C GLU A 21 -2.96 -6.97 3.87
N ALA A 22 -2.20 -7.64 3.01
CA ALA A 22 -1.37 -8.76 3.43
C ALA A 22 -0.30 -8.33 4.44
N LEU A 23 0.26 -7.15 4.26
CA LEU A 23 1.26 -6.58 5.17
C LEU A 23 0.62 -6.30 6.55
N VAL A 24 -0.58 -5.75 6.56
CA VAL A 24 -1.34 -5.49 7.80
C VAL A 24 -1.58 -6.80 8.55
N ALA A 25 -1.97 -7.84 7.82
CA ALA A 25 -2.18 -9.16 8.42
C ALA A 25 -0.88 -9.77 8.96
N GLU A 26 0.21 -9.64 8.20
CA GLU A 26 1.54 -10.11 8.60
C GLU A 26 2.02 -9.41 9.87
N ALA A 27 1.67 -8.14 10.03
CA ALA A 27 1.99 -7.38 11.24
C ALA A 27 1.17 -7.80 12.47
N GLY A 28 0.18 -8.67 12.28
CA GLY A 28 -0.65 -9.17 13.36
C GLY A 28 -1.86 -8.29 13.67
N LEU A 29 -2.17 -7.35 12.81
CA LEU A 29 -3.32 -6.45 12.99
C LEU A 29 -4.58 -7.07 12.38
N SER A 30 -5.73 -6.72 12.95
CA SER A 30 -7.02 -7.16 12.42
C SER A 30 -7.38 -6.35 11.18
N ILE A 31 -7.56 -7.00 10.04
CA ILE A 31 -7.93 -6.33 8.80
C ILE A 31 -9.27 -5.60 8.92
N PRO A 32 -10.36 -6.21 9.46
CA PRO A 32 -11.60 -5.47 9.64
C PRO A 32 -11.46 -4.25 10.53
N ALA A 33 -10.71 -4.36 11.62
CA ALA A 33 -10.50 -3.22 12.54
C ALA A 33 -9.67 -2.12 11.87
N TYR A 34 -8.63 -2.52 11.14
CA TYR A 34 -7.74 -1.57 10.47
C TYR A 34 -8.46 -0.77 9.38
N PHE A 35 -9.27 -1.45 8.56
CA PHE A 35 -9.89 -0.84 7.38
C PHE A 35 -11.33 -0.34 7.61
N GLY A 36 -11.86 -0.42 8.80
CA GLY A 36 -13.21 0.09 8.99
C GLY A 36 -13.82 -0.05 10.38
N GLY A 37 -13.20 -0.83 11.25
CA GLY A 37 -13.78 -1.15 12.56
C GLY A 37 -13.30 -0.31 13.74
N SER A 38 -12.36 0.62 13.51
CA SER A 38 -11.78 1.43 14.58
C SER A 38 -12.32 2.85 14.55
N SER A 39 -12.11 3.60 15.64
CA SER A 39 -12.49 5.02 15.70
C SER A 39 -11.67 5.88 14.76
N TRP A 40 -10.45 5.45 14.47
CA TRP A 40 -9.57 6.11 13.52
C TRP A 40 -9.69 5.46 12.13
N LYS A 41 -9.28 6.20 11.11
CA LYS A 41 -9.23 5.73 9.73
C LYS A 41 -7.88 6.08 9.13
N ALA A 42 -7.48 5.36 8.11
CA ALA A 42 -6.22 5.59 7.42
C ALA A 42 -6.45 5.67 5.91
N PRO A 43 -7.14 6.72 5.43
CA PRO A 43 -7.38 6.86 3.99
C PRO A 43 -6.07 7.04 3.23
N ILE A 44 -6.06 6.52 2.01
CA ILE A 44 -4.96 6.74 1.09
C ILE A 44 -5.14 8.13 0.51
N VAL A 45 -4.17 9.01 0.76
CA VAL A 45 -4.22 10.41 0.32
C VAL A 45 -3.35 10.68 -0.90
N ARG A 46 -2.45 9.75 -1.21
CA ARG A 46 -1.57 9.91 -2.37
C ARG A 46 -1.25 8.55 -2.97
N TRP A 47 -1.30 8.49 -4.29
CA TRP A 47 -0.97 7.32 -5.06
C TRP A 47 -0.17 7.77 -6.28
N GLU A 48 1.04 7.22 -6.44
CA GLU A 48 1.90 7.54 -7.57
C GLU A 48 2.38 6.24 -8.20
N VAL A 49 2.38 6.19 -9.52
CA VAL A 49 2.90 5.04 -10.26
C VAL A 49 3.86 5.55 -11.32
N ASP A 50 5.05 4.97 -11.35
CA ASP A 50 6.07 5.25 -12.32
C ASP A 50 6.25 4.02 -13.21
N TYR A 51 5.78 4.10 -14.45
CA TYR A 51 5.85 2.99 -15.39
C TYR A 51 7.21 2.95 -16.06
N ARG A 52 7.84 1.77 -16.01
CA ARG A 52 9.16 1.55 -16.57
C ARG A 52 9.13 0.70 -17.82
N ALA A 53 8.20 -0.24 -17.91
CA ALA A 53 8.05 -1.14 -19.04
C ALA A 53 6.60 -1.53 -19.20
N PRO A 54 6.16 -1.84 -20.42
CA PRO A 54 4.76 -2.23 -20.65
C PRO A 54 4.47 -3.59 -20.02
N CYS A 55 3.23 -3.73 -19.55
CA CYS A 55 2.70 -5.00 -19.11
C CYS A 55 1.71 -5.51 -20.13
N ARG A 56 1.71 -6.82 -20.33
CA ARG A 56 0.81 -7.47 -21.27
C ARG A 56 -0.33 -8.12 -20.54
N LEU A 57 -1.48 -8.12 -21.18
CA LEU A 57 -2.66 -8.79 -20.63
C LEU A 57 -2.36 -10.28 -20.42
N GLY A 58 -2.77 -10.78 -19.26
CA GLY A 58 -2.56 -12.19 -18.92
C GLY A 58 -1.22 -12.51 -18.27
N GLU A 59 -0.30 -11.57 -18.20
CA GLU A 59 0.97 -11.78 -17.50
C GLU A 59 0.76 -11.85 -16.00
N ARG A 60 1.51 -12.72 -15.34
CA ARG A 60 1.55 -12.76 -13.88
C ARG A 60 2.51 -11.70 -13.39
N LEU A 61 2.01 -10.82 -12.55
CA LEU A 61 2.80 -9.75 -11.97
C LEU A 61 3.11 -10.07 -10.51
N ALA A 62 4.34 -9.83 -10.10
CA ALA A 62 4.74 -9.96 -8.71
C ALA A 62 4.85 -8.57 -8.11
N ILE A 63 4.16 -8.35 -7.00
CA ILE A 63 4.18 -7.09 -6.26
C ILE A 63 5.00 -7.30 -5.00
N THR A 64 6.03 -6.49 -4.84
CA THR A 64 6.90 -6.54 -3.66
C THR A 64 6.84 -5.20 -2.95
N VAL A 65 6.63 -5.22 -1.63
CA VAL A 65 6.78 -4.02 -0.80
C VAL A 65 8.27 -3.85 -0.52
N THR A 66 8.86 -2.81 -1.08
CA THR A 66 10.31 -2.57 -0.95
C THR A 66 10.67 -1.65 0.20
N SER A 67 9.71 -0.86 0.68
CA SER A 67 9.94 0.05 1.79
C SER A 67 8.63 0.32 2.52
N LEU A 68 8.74 0.42 3.83
CA LEU A 68 7.65 0.80 4.72
C LEU A 68 8.19 1.87 5.66
N GLU A 69 7.72 3.09 5.52
CA GLU A 69 8.15 4.20 6.34
C GLU A 69 6.97 4.76 7.12
N ARG A 70 7.16 4.91 8.42
CA ARG A 70 6.15 5.45 9.30
C ARG A 70 6.53 6.86 9.72
N GLY A 71 5.69 7.84 9.33
CA GLY A 71 5.78 9.18 9.85
C GLY A 71 4.97 9.31 11.13
N ARG A 72 4.80 10.54 11.60
CA ARG A 72 4.01 10.80 12.81
C ARG A 72 2.54 10.43 12.63
N SER A 73 1.95 10.83 11.49
CA SER A 73 0.53 10.61 11.18
C SER A 73 0.35 9.83 9.90
N SER A 74 1.43 9.37 9.27
CA SER A 74 1.37 8.80 7.94
C SER A 74 2.11 7.49 7.85
N LEU A 75 1.76 6.73 6.82
CA LEU A 75 2.41 5.49 6.46
C LEU A 75 2.71 5.56 4.97
N THR A 76 3.95 5.37 4.59
CA THR A 76 4.38 5.38 3.20
C THR A 76 4.87 4.00 2.80
N LEU A 77 4.30 3.46 1.74
CA LEU A 77 4.66 2.16 1.19
C LEU A 77 5.20 2.34 -0.22
N LEU A 78 6.34 1.71 -0.48
CA LEU A 78 6.90 1.64 -1.82
C LEU A 78 6.78 0.22 -2.34
N PHE A 79 6.33 0.09 -3.57
CA PHE A 79 6.11 -1.19 -4.22
C PHE A 79 6.92 -1.28 -5.50
N GLU A 80 7.34 -2.50 -5.85
CA GLU A 80 7.84 -2.81 -7.18
C GLU A 80 6.95 -3.86 -7.81
N VAL A 81 6.60 -3.62 -9.08
CA VAL A 81 5.82 -4.55 -9.88
C VAL A 81 6.76 -5.17 -10.90
N GLN A 82 6.91 -6.49 -10.84
CA GLN A 82 7.78 -7.24 -11.73
C GLN A 82 6.97 -8.17 -12.61
N GLY A 83 7.40 -8.35 -13.85
CA GLY A 83 6.80 -9.29 -14.78
C GLY A 83 7.29 -10.72 -14.54
N PRO A 84 6.76 -11.69 -15.32
CA PRO A 84 7.13 -13.10 -15.17
C PRO A 84 8.62 -13.38 -15.45
N ASP A 85 9.26 -12.51 -16.20
CA ASP A 85 10.68 -12.61 -16.52
C ASP A 85 11.58 -11.92 -15.48
N GLY A 86 11.00 -11.40 -14.40
CA GLY A 86 11.73 -10.69 -13.36
C GLY A 86 12.05 -9.24 -13.67
N THR A 87 11.63 -8.72 -14.82
CA THR A 87 11.90 -7.32 -15.17
C THR A 87 10.99 -6.37 -14.41
N LEU A 88 11.55 -5.24 -13.99
CA LEU A 88 10.78 -4.19 -13.33
C LEU A 88 9.83 -3.55 -14.35
N ARG A 89 8.54 -3.60 -14.07
CA ARG A 89 7.51 -3.03 -14.93
C ARG A 89 7.05 -1.66 -14.43
N SER A 90 6.96 -1.50 -13.13
CA SER A 90 6.60 -0.21 -12.54
C SER A 90 7.02 -0.13 -11.08
N ARG A 91 7.08 1.10 -10.57
CA ARG A 91 7.23 1.40 -9.16
C ARG A 91 6.03 2.19 -8.72
N ALA A 92 5.55 1.92 -7.53
CA ALA A 92 4.38 2.61 -6.99
C ALA A 92 4.67 3.11 -5.58
N LYS A 93 4.02 4.22 -5.22
CA LYS A 93 4.12 4.81 -3.90
C LYS A 93 2.71 5.09 -3.41
N MET A 94 2.44 4.70 -2.18
CA MET A 94 1.16 4.92 -1.53
C MET A 94 1.38 5.58 -0.19
N ILE A 95 0.64 6.66 0.08
CA ILE A 95 0.68 7.35 1.36
C ILE A 95 -0.70 7.31 1.97
N ALA A 96 -0.79 6.79 3.19
CA ALA A 96 -2.00 6.82 4.00
C ALA A 96 -1.78 7.77 5.17
N VAL A 97 -2.82 8.47 5.58
CA VAL A 97 -2.78 9.38 6.73
C VAL A 97 -3.80 8.92 7.75
N PHE A 98 -3.42 8.85 9.01
CA PHE A 98 -4.31 8.45 10.08
C PHE A 98 -5.10 9.66 10.55
N VAL A 99 -6.42 9.51 10.56
CA VAL A 99 -7.36 10.59 10.91
C VAL A 99 -8.43 10.07 11.86
N GLU A 100 -9.02 10.98 12.62
CA GLU A 100 -10.08 10.64 13.57
C GLU A 100 -10.96 11.85 13.79
N GLY A 101 -12.21 11.59 14.17
CA GLY A 101 -13.14 12.64 14.61
C GLY A 101 -13.96 13.26 13.51
N GLU A 102 -14.77 14.24 13.90
CA GLU A 102 -15.60 15.03 13.01
C GLU A 102 -15.49 16.51 13.40
N PRO A 103 -14.91 17.36 12.52
CA PRO A 103 -14.31 17.02 11.22
C PRO A 103 -13.07 16.14 11.37
N LEU A 104 -12.74 15.40 10.32
CA LEU A 104 -11.57 14.52 10.34
C LEU A 104 -10.30 15.33 10.51
N THR A 105 -9.50 14.93 11.50
CA THR A 105 -8.22 15.58 11.82
C THR A 105 -7.12 14.54 11.83
N ALA A 106 -5.94 14.93 11.36
CA ALA A 106 -4.79 14.03 11.40
C ALA A 106 -4.41 13.73 12.86
N ILE A 107 -4.17 12.47 13.15
CA ILE A 107 -3.72 12.00 14.46
C ILE A 107 -2.39 11.30 14.31
N ALA A 108 -1.68 11.13 15.43
CA ALA A 108 -0.49 10.29 15.43
C ALA A 108 -0.91 8.84 15.12
N VAL A 109 -0.02 8.10 14.46
CA VAL A 109 -0.27 6.67 14.19
C VAL A 109 -0.57 5.99 15.52
N PRO A 110 -1.69 5.25 15.62
CA PRO A 110 -2.03 4.57 16.89
C PRO A 110 -0.89 3.69 17.37
N ASP A 111 -0.66 3.66 18.68
CA ASP A 111 0.50 2.97 19.28
C ASP A 111 0.59 1.51 18.88
N GLU A 112 -0.53 0.79 18.87
CA GLU A 112 -0.56 -0.62 18.48
C GLU A 112 -0.16 -0.83 17.02
N VAL A 113 -0.58 0.09 16.16
CA VAL A 113 -0.26 0.05 14.73
C VAL A 113 1.22 0.39 14.53
N ALA A 114 1.70 1.44 15.20
CA ALA A 114 3.09 1.85 15.13
C ALA A 114 4.02 0.72 15.59
N ALA A 115 3.68 0.09 16.72
CA ALA A 115 4.48 -1.02 17.26
C ALA A 115 4.48 -2.21 16.30
N ALA A 116 3.33 -2.53 15.71
CA ALA A 116 3.22 -3.66 14.78
C ALA A 116 4.07 -3.45 13.53
N PHE A 117 4.00 -2.27 12.93
CA PHE A 117 4.79 -1.98 11.73
C PHE A 117 6.27 -1.83 12.04
N ASP A 118 6.62 -1.26 13.18
CA ASP A 118 8.02 -1.13 13.59
C ASP A 118 8.66 -2.51 13.78
N ARG A 119 7.93 -3.48 14.35
CA ARG A 119 8.40 -4.86 14.46
C ARG A 119 8.59 -5.50 13.09
N LEU A 120 7.66 -5.26 12.19
CA LEU A 120 7.71 -5.84 10.85
C LEU A 120 8.93 -5.32 10.08
N VAL A 121 9.21 -4.02 10.19
CA VAL A 121 10.38 -3.40 9.56
C VAL A 121 11.68 -3.94 10.19
N GLY A 122 11.68 -4.14 11.51
CA GLY A 122 12.84 -4.68 12.22
C GLY A 122 13.16 -6.11 11.84
N ASP A 123 12.17 -6.89 11.41
CA ASP A 123 12.34 -8.29 11.01
C ASP A 123 12.75 -8.46 9.55
N ARG A 124 12.83 -7.38 8.78
CA ARG A 124 13.17 -7.43 7.35
C ARG A 124 14.67 -7.14 7.08
#